data_42f83bf2e6ebca712a5b78152d4bdee8
#
_entry.id   42f83bf2e6ebca712a5b78152d4bdee8
#
_cell.length_a   1.000
_cell.length_b   1.000
_cell.length_c   1.000
_cell.angle_alpha   90.00
_cell.angle_beta   90.00
_cell.angle_gamma   90.00
#
_symmetry.space_group_name_H-M   'P 1'
#
loop_
_entity.id
_entity.type
_entity.pdbx_description
1 polymer ?
#
loop_
_entity_poly.entity_id
_entity_poly.type
_entity_poly.pdbx_seq_one_letter_code
_entity_poly.pdbx_strand_id
1 'polypeptide(L)'
;MKAPQFELPGVDGKRYGPVTARGENGLLVMFLCNHCPYVKRSIERIVRECGELAACGIGAIAVMSNDPREYPEDCFDNMKRVAAEKRFPFPYVIDETQEVARAYGAVCTPEFFGFNAALELQYHGRVDEMFDAMALVAETGAGPKEQKPSIGCSIKWKKT
;
A
#
# COMPACT_ATOMS: atom_id res chain seq x y z
N MET A 1 -15.11 7.41 -3.52
CA MET A 1 -14.90 6.95 -2.13
C MET A 1 -13.78 7.77 -1.51
N LYS A 2 -13.98 8.25 -0.34
CA LYS A 2 -12.91 8.89 0.45
C LYS A 2 -12.04 7.83 1.10
N ALA A 3 -10.75 8.11 1.30
CA ALA A 3 -9.84 7.18 1.96
C ALA A 3 -10.31 6.91 3.39
N PRO A 4 -10.63 5.65 3.74
CA PRO A 4 -10.93 5.31 5.13
C PRO A 4 -9.75 5.71 6.04
N GLN A 5 -10.05 6.36 7.15
CA GLN A 5 -9.03 6.84 8.08
C GLN A 5 -8.53 5.72 8.97
N PHE A 6 -7.24 5.74 9.26
CA PHE A 6 -6.63 4.80 10.19
C PHE A 6 -5.33 5.38 10.74
N GLU A 7 -4.84 4.77 11.79
CA GLU A 7 -3.52 5.05 12.32
C GLU A 7 -2.94 3.75 12.86
N LEU A 8 -1.84 3.30 12.25
CA LEU A 8 -1.25 1.99 12.53
C LEU A 8 0.23 2.11 12.88
N PRO A 9 0.74 1.17 13.71
CA PRO A 9 2.16 1.18 14.06
C PRO A 9 3.04 0.79 12.89
N GLY A 10 4.07 1.58 12.65
CA GLY A 10 5.05 1.34 11.61
C GLY A 10 6.30 0.65 12.13
N VAL A 11 7.07 0.11 11.21
CA VAL A 11 8.31 -0.62 11.54
C VAL A 11 9.38 0.27 12.15
N ASP A 12 9.27 1.59 12.02
CA ASP A 12 10.18 2.57 12.61
C ASP A 12 9.78 3.03 14.02
N GLY A 13 8.72 2.45 14.57
CA GLY A 13 8.21 2.80 15.89
C GLY A 13 7.24 3.98 15.91
N LYS A 14 7.00 4.59 14.76
CA LYS A 14 6.04 5.70 14.63
C LYS A 14 4.69 5.17 14.12
N ARG A 15 3.66 6.00 14.23
CA ARG A 15 2.32 5.66 13.76
C ARG A 15 1.99 6.47 12.50
N TYR A 16 1.33 5.82 11.54
CA TYR A 16 1.01 6.43 10.26
C TYR A 16 -0.41 6.10 9.80
N GLY A 17 -0.95 7.00 9.01
CA GLY A 17 -2.22 6.81 8.35
C GLY A 17 -2.31 7.71 7.11
N PRO A 18 -3.49 7.82 6.50
CA PRO A 18 -3.64 8.61 5.26
C PRO A 18 -3.22 10.08 5.42
N VAL A 19 -3.51 10.69 6.56
CA VAL A 19 -3.18 12.12 6.77
C VAL A 19 -1.68 12.34 6.91
N THR A 20 -0.97 11.45 7.61
CA THR A 20 0.47 11.60 7.83
C THR A 20 1.30 11.12 6.64
N ALA A 21 0.78 10.18 5.85
CA ALA A 21 1.52 9.59 4.73
C ALA A 21 1.32 10.34 3.40
N ARG A 22 0.25 11.11 3.29
CA ARG A 22 -0.10 11.77 2.01
C ARG A 22 0.93 12.79 1.58
N GLY A 23 1.11 12.92 0.25
CA GLY A 23 1.82 14.04 -0.35
C GLY A 23 0.85 15.16 -0.73
N GLU A 24 1.39 16.26 -1.24
CA GLU A 24 0.56 17.42 -1.61
C GLU A 24 -0.41 17.13 -2.75
N ASN A 25 -0.08 16.14 -3.62
CA ASN A 25 -0.88 15.81 -4.80
C ASN A 25 -1.64 14.48 -4.67
N GLY A 26 -1.46 13.74 -3.61
CA GLY A 26 -2.19 12.50 -3.41
C GLY A 26 -1.49 11.47 -2.56
N LEU A 27 -2.09 10.27 -2.53
CA LEU A 27 -1.63 9.17 -1.68
C LEU A 27 -1.85 7.84 -2.37
N LEU A 28 -0.87 6.96 -2.24
CA LEU A 28 -0.98 5.57 -2.67
C LEU A 28 -0.97 4.68 -1.43
N VAL A 29 -2.07 3.96 -1.21
CA VAL A 29 -2.18 2.95 -0.14
C VAL A 29 -2.00 1.58 -0.79
N MET A 30 -1.02 0.82 -0.28
CA MET A 30 -0.66 -0.47 -0.84
C MET A 30 -0.84 -1.55 0.21
N PHE A 31 -1.54 -2.62 -0.13
CA PHE A 31 -1.60 -3.80 0.74
C PHE A 31 -0.52 -4.77 0.29
N LEU A 32 0.48 -4.97 1.13
CA LEU A 32 1.63 -5.82 0.86
C LEU A 32 1.79 -6.88 1.94
N CYS A 33 2.63 -7.87 1.67
CA CYS A 33 3.07 -8.84 2.67
C CYS A 33 4.52 -9.25 2.36
N ASN A 34 5.10 -10.08 3.23
CA ASN A 34 6.50 -10.45 3.09
C ASN A 34 6.69 -11.80 2.38
N HIS A 35 5.66 -12.65 2.37
CA HIS A 35 5.81 -14.01 1.84
C HIS A 35 5.27 -14.23 0.43
N CYS A 36 4.40 -13.34 -0.05
CA CYS A 36 3.70 -13.54 -1.32
C CYS A 36 4.65 -13.47 -2.52
N PRO A 37 4.67 -14.48 -3.41
CA PRO A 37 5.52 -14.45 -4.60
C PRO A 37 5.25 -13.26 -5.52
N TYR A 38 4.00 -12.84 -5.62
CA TYR A 38 3.63 -11.68 -6.43
C TYR A 38 4.24 -10.39 -5.88
N VAL A 39 4.27 -10.24 -4.54
CA VAL A 39 4.90 -9.10 -3.90
C VAL A 39 6.42 -9.18 -4.08
N LYS A 40 7.02 -10.34 -3.81
CA LYS A 40 8.48 -10.52 -3.95
C LYS A 40 8.97 -10.20 -5.36
N ARG A 41 8.17 -10.56 -6.37
CA ARG A 41 8.50 -10.30 -7.77
C ARG A 41 8.42 -8.80 -8.12
N SER A 42 7.52 -8.07 -7.47
CA SER A 42 7.22 -6.68 -7.80
C SER A 42 7.88 -5.67 -6.88
N ILE A 43 8.43 -6.09 -5.74
CA ILE A 43 8.81 -5.15 -4.67
C ILE A 43 9.89 -4.14 -5.10
N GLU A 44 10.86 -4.55 -5.88
CA GLU A 44 11.90 -3.62 -6.34
C GLU A 44 11.33 -2.55 -7.24
N ARG A 45 10.40 -2.93 -8.12
CA ARG A 45 9.66 -2.00 -8.96
C ARG A 45 8.81 -1.05 -8.13
N ILE A 46 8.09 -1.59 -7.14
CA ILE A 46 7.24 -0.78 -6.23
C ILE A 46 8.11 0.26 -5.52
N VAL A 47 9.24 -0.15 -4.96
CA VAL A 47 10.15 0.76 -4.24
C VAL A 47 10.64 1.87 -5.16
N ARG A 48 11.08 1.53 -6.36
CA ARG A 48 11.56 2.51 -7.34
C ARG A 48 10.46 3.49 -7.75
N GLU A 49 9.29 2.96 -8.11
CA GLU A 49 8.19 3.79 -8.59
C GLU A 49 7.62 4.69 -7.51
N CYS A 50 7.52 4.21 -6.27
CA CYS A 50 7.10 5.05 -5.15
C CYS A 50 8.10 6.18 -4.87
N GLY A 51 9.41 5.91 -5.02
CA GLY A 51 10.42 6.95 -4.90
C GLY A 51 10.25 8.04 -5.96
N GLU A 52 9.97 7.63 -7.20
CA GLU A 52 9.73 8.58 -8.30
C GLU A 52 8.43 9.36 -8.09
N LEU A 53 7.38 8.69 -7.61
CA LEU A 53 6.10 9.34 -7.33
C LEU A 53 6.19 10.36 -6.19
N ALA A 54 7.06 10.11 -5.21
CA ALA A 54 7.28 11.08 -4.13
C ALA A 54 7.74 12.43 -4.68
N ALA A 55 8.57 12.43 -5.73
CA ALA A 55 9.00 13.66 -6.40
C ALA A 55 7.85 14.36 -7.13
N CYS A 56 6.77 13.63 -7.43
CA CYS A 56 5.55 14.20 -8.03
C CYS A 56 4.52 14.63 -6.99
N GLY A 57 4.84 14.57 -5.71
CA GLY A 57 3.92 14.93 -4.63
C GLY A 57 2.94 13.82 -4.23
N ILE A 58 3.21 12.58 -4.62
CA ILE A 58 2.40 11.42 -4.21
C ILE A 58 3.08 10.71 -3.06
N GLY A 59 2.46 10.75 -1.88
CA GLY A 59 2.92 9.96 -0.74
C GLY A 59 2.48 8.50 -0.88
N ALA A 60 3.14 7.60 -0.17
CA ALA A 60 2.80 6.18 -0.20
C ALA A 60 2.86 5.58 1.20
N ILE A 61 2.06 4.56 1.43
CA ILE A 61 2.08 3.77 2.66
C ILE A 61 1.75 2.33 2.32
N ALA A 62 2.50 1.40 2.90
CA ALA A 62 2.26 -0.03 2.73
C ALA A 62 1.65 -0.60 4.01
N VAL A 63 0.58 -1.37 3.87
CA VAL A 63 -0.17 -1.96 4.98
C VAL A 63 -0.08 -3.48 4.88
N MET A 64 0.37 -4.13 5.95
CA MET A 64 0.44 -5.58 6.03
C MET A 64 -0.72 -6.06 6.92
N SER A 65 -1.65 -6.81 6.33
CA SER A 65 -2.87 -7.25 7.00
C SER A 65 -2.99 -8.77 7.15
N ASN A 66 -1.97 -9.54 6.73
CA ASN A 66 -2.01 -11.00 6.86
C ASN A 66 -1.87 -11.44 8.32
N ASP A 67 -2.46 -12.59 8.65
CA ASP A 67 -2.30 -13.19 9.98
C ASP A 67 -0.92 -13.84 10.10
N PRO A 68 0.00 -13.31 10.93
CA PRO A 68 1.35 -13.86 11.03
C PRO A 68 1.42 -15.20 11.76
N ARG A 69 0.34 -15.62 12.41
CA ARG A 69 0.31 -16.92 13.10
C ARG A 69 0.35 -18.07 12.10
N GLU A 70 -0.30 -17.90 10.93
CA GLU A 70 -0.25 -18.89 9.85
C GLU A 70 0.95 -18.69 8.92
N TYR A 71 1.38 -17.44 8.77
CA TYR A 71 2.47 -17.07 7.87
C TYR A 71 3.50 -16.26 8.65
N PRO A 72 4.41 -16.93 9.39
CA PRO A 72 5.39 -16.24 10.23
C PRO A 72 6.29 -15.25 9.49
N GLU A 73 6.44 -15.41 8.17
CA GLU A 73 7.17 -14.45 7.35
C GLU A 73 6.54 -13.05 7.38
N ASP A 74 5.26 -12.97 7.76
CA ASP A 74 4.53 -11.71 7.84
C ASP A 74 4.51 -11.11 9.24
N CYS A 75 5.33 -11.62 10.16
CA CYS A 75 5.44 -11.05 11.50
C CYS A 75 6.10 -9.66 11.46
N PHE A 76 5.88 -8.89 12.52
CA PHE A 76 6.35 -7.51 12.60
C PHE A 76 7.88 -7.41 12.49
N ASP A 77 8.60 -8.31 13.15
CA ASP A 77 10.08 -8.32 13.08
C ASP A 77 10.57 -8.55 11.66
N ASN A 78 9.90 -9.42 10.90
CA ASN A 78 10.26 -9.65 9.52
C ASN A 78 9.88 -8.47 8.62
N MET A 79 8.81 -7.76 8.94
CA MET A 79 8.46 -6.51 8.25
C MET A 79 9.60 -5.50 8.37
N LYS A 80 10.17 -5.35 9.59
CA LYS A 80 11.31 -4.46 9.83
C LYS A 80 12.50 -4.85 8.96
N ARG A 81 12.80 -6.15 8.89
CA ARG A 81 13.93 -6.67 8.11
C ARG A 81 13.73 -6.39 6.61
N VAL A 82 12.55 -6.69 6.08
CA VAL A 82 12.24 -6.49 4.66
C VAL A 82 12.32 -5.01 4.29
N ALA A 83 11.73 -4.14 5.12
CA ALA A 83 11.75 -2.70 4.88
C ALA A 83 13.17 -2.15 4.84
N ALA A 84 14.04 -2.64 5.73
CA ALA A 84 15.45 -2.23 5.78
C ALA A 84 16.23 -2.77 4.58
N GLU A 85 16.10 -4.05 4.29
CA GLU A 85 16.80 -4.70 3.17
C GLU A 85 16.43 -4.11 1.81
N LYS A 86 15.15 -3.85 1.60
CA LYS A 86 14.63 -3.32 0.34
C LYS A 86 14.62 -1.80 0.28
N ARG A 87 15.02 -1.13 1.37
CA ARG A 87 15.10 0.33 1.49
C ARG A 87 13.78 0.99 1.11
N PHE A 88 12.70 0.59 1.78
CA PHE A 88 11.38 1.14 1.53
C PHE A 88 11.38 2.67 1.71
N PRO A 89 11.00 3.45 0.69
CA PRO A 89 10.89 4.91 0.81
C PRO A 89 9.54 5.35 1.39
N PHE A 90 8.76 4.44 1.93
CA PHE A 90 7.42 4.66 2.47
C PHE A 90 7.28 3.95 3.81
N PRO A 91 6.34 4.41 4.68
CA PRO A 91 6.03 3.69 5.91
C PRO A 91 5.49 2.29 5.61
N TYR A 92 5.89 1.33 6.42
CA TYR A 92 5.35 -0.03 6.39
C TYR A 92 4.70 -0.29 7.74
N VAL A 93 3.38 -0.48 7.76
CA VAL A 93 2.59 -0.53 8.98
C VAL A 93 1.85 -1.86 9.08
N ILE A 94 1.56 -2.27 10.32
CA ILE A 94 0.84 -3.52 10.57
C ILE A 94 -0.63 -3.24 10.92
N ASP A 95 -1.52 -3.94 10.21
CA ASP A 95 -2.98 -3.92 10.43
C ASP A 95 -3.36 -5.19 11.17
N GLU A 96 -3.04 -5.22 12.46
CA GLU A 96 -3.16 -6.43 13.29
C GLU A 96 -4.60 -6.94 13.37
N THR A 97 -5.57 -6.04 13.49
CA THR A 97 -6.99 -6.42 13.57
C THR A 97 -7.62 -6.73 12.21
N GLN A 98 -6.93 -6.37 11.13
CA GLN A 98 -7.41 -6.50 9.75
C GLN A 98 -8.60 -5.59 9.42
N GLU A 99 -8.90 -4.63 10.29
CA GLU A 99 -9.99 -3.68 10.09
C GLU A 99 -9.72 -2.74 8.92
N VAL A 100 -8.46 -2.33 8.72
CA VAL A 100 -8.11 -1.42 7.64
C VAL A 100 -8.28 -2.10 6.28
N ALA A 101 -7.82 -3.34 6.14
CA ALA A 101 -8.02 -4.10 4.90
C ALA A 101 -9.51 -4.23 4.58
N ARG A 102 -10.34 -4.54 5.59
CA ARG A 102 -11.79 -4.65 5.41
C ARG A 102 -12.42 -3.32 5.02
N ALA A 103 -11.99 -2.22 5.65
CA ALA A 103 -12.53 -0.88 5.35
C ALA A 103 -12.22 -0.46 3.91
N TYR A 104 -11.06 -0.83 3.40
CA TYR A 104 -10.67 -0.54 2.02
C TYR A 104 -11.27 -1.52 1.01
N GLY A 105 -11.79 -2.65 1.48
CA GLY A 105 -12.23 -3.73 0.60
C GLY A 105 -11.07 -4.46 -0.06
N ALA A 106 -9.90 -4.44 0.57
CA ALA A 106 -8.73 -5.14 0.05
C ALA A 106 -8.90 -6.65 0.19
N VAL A 107 -8.47 -7.40 -0.83
CA VAL A 107 -8.65 -8.86 -0.87
C VAL A 107 -7.36 -9.61 -1.21
N CYS A 108 -6.36 -8.93 -1.74
CA CYS A 108 -5.12 -9.59 -2.15
C CYS A 108 -3.89 -8.70 -1.90
N THR A 109 -2.72 -9.29 -2.08
CA THR A 109 -1.44 -8.56 -2.06
C THR A 109 -0.63 -8.94 -3.30
N PRO A 110 -0.04 -7.98 -4.02
CA PRO A 110 -0.14 -6.54 -3.80
C PRO A 110 -1.47 -5.99 -4.34
N GLU A 111 -2.06 -5.05 -3.63
CA GLU A 111 -3.26 -4.34 -4.09
C GLU A 111 -3.08 -2.85 -3.85
N PHE A 112 -3.46 -2.02 -4.83
CA PHE A 112 -3.15 -0.59 -4.82
C PHE A 112 -4.42 0.24 -4.85
N PHE A 113 -4.50 1.23 -3.94
CA PHE A 113 -5.57 2.21 -3.87
C PHE A 113 -4.95 3.60 -3.94
N GLY A 114 -5.23 4.32 -5.04
CA GLY A 114 -4.67 5.64 -5.26
C GLY A 114 -5.70 6.74 -5.04
N PHE A 115 -5.30 7.78 -4.32
CA PHE A 115 -6.17 8.90 -3.95
C PHE A 115 -5.56 10.22 -4.43
N ASN A 116 -6.42 11.18 -4.77
CA ASN A 116 -5.97 12.52 -5.12
C ASN A 116 -5.71 13.36 -3.86
N ALA A 117 -5.39 14.65 -4.04
CA ALA A 117 -5.09 15.56 -2.93
C ALA A 117 -6.26 15.69 -1.94
N ALA A 118 -7.50 15.51 -2.41
CA ALA A 118 -8.69 15.53 -1.56
C ALA A 118 -8.97 14.18 -0.89
N LEU A 119 -8.08 13.20 -1.07
CA LEU A 119 -8.20 11.82 -0.58
C LEU A 119 -9.43 11.10 -1.16
N GLU A 120 -9.78 11.41 -2.39
CA GLU A 120 -10.82 10.72 -3.15
C GLU A 120 -10.19 9.65 -4.03
N LEU A 121 -10.78 8.45 -4.05
CA LEU A 121 -10.25 7.31 -4.79
C LEU A 121 -10.24 7.59 -6.31
N GLN A 122 -9.08 7.45 -6.91
CA GLN A 122 -8.87 7.66 -8.34
C GLN A 122 -8.27 6.45 -9.03
N TYR A 123 -7.68 5.51 -8.27
CA TYR A 123 -7.09 4.30 -8.83
C TYR A 123 -7.29 3.14 -7.87
N HIS A 124 -7.76 2.02 -8.41
CA HIS A 124 -7.80 0.74 -7.70
C HIS A 124 -7.39 -0.34 -8.70
N GLY A 125 -6.22 -0.87 -8.54
CA GLY A 125 -5.73 -1.81 -9.54
C GLY A 125 -4.38 -2.42 -9.19
N ARG A 126 -3.73 -2.94 -10.21
CA ARG A 126 -2.50 -3.72 -10.11
C ARG A 126 -1.24 -2.87 -10.32
N VAL A 127 -0.09 -3.48 -10.06
CA VAL A 127 1.20 -2.79 -10.11
C VAL A 127 1.55 -2.30 -11.54
N ASP A 128 1.12 -3.02 -12.57
CA ASP A 128 1.54 -2.71 -13.94
C ASP A 128 1.14 -1.31 -14.40
N GLU A 129 -0.03 -0.84 -14.00
CA GLU A 129 -0.56 0.47 -14.39
C GLU A 129 -0.47 1.50 -13.28
N MET A 130 0.04 1.12 -12.10
CA MET A 130 0.03 1.97 -10.91
C MET A 130 0.81 3.27 -11.10
N PHE A 131 2.01 3.19 -11.65
CA PHE A 131 2.86 4.37 -11.81
C PHE A 131 2.20 5.42 -12.73
N ASP A 132 1.77 4.99 -13.92
CA ASP A 132 1.16 5.90 -14.88
C ASP A 132 -0.15 6.49 -14.33
N ALA A 133 -0.93 5.67 -13.62
CA ALA A 133 -2.18 6.13 -13.01
C ALA A 133 -1.93 7.21 -11.98
N MET A 134 -0.94 7.01 -11.09
CA MET A 134 -0.66 7.98 -10.03
C MET A 134 0.05 9.23 -10.55
N ALA A 135 0.85 9.10 -11.59
CA ALA A 135 1.43 10.27 -12.26
C ALA A 135 0.32 11.14 -12.88
N LEU A 136 -0.70 10.51 -13.46
CA LEU A 136 -1.87 11.22 -13.98
C LEU A 136 -2.65 11.90 -12.86
N VAL A 137 -2.84 11.24 -11.73
CA VAL A 137 -3.50 11.81 -10.55
C VAL A 137 -2.72 13.02 -10.06
N ALA A 138 -1.40 12.95 -9.99
CA ALA A 138 -0.57 14.08 -9.57
C ALA A 138 -0.73 15.28 -10.47
N GLU A 139 -0.89 15.05 -11.78
CA GLU A 139 -1.00 16.11 -12.77
C GLU A 139 -2.41 16.71 -12.86
N THR A 140 -3.44 15.85 -12.82
CA THR A 140 -4.82 16.26 -13.14
C THR A 140 -5.81 16.15 -11.98
N GLY A 141 -5.46 15.44 -10.91
CA GLY A 141 -6.37 15.14 -9.80
C GLY A 141 -7.34 14.00 -10.07
N ALA A 142 -7.24 13.36 -11.24
CA ALA A 142 -8.10 12.24 -11.62
C ALA A 142 -7.27 11.10 -12.23
N GLY A 143 -7.73 9.87 -12.01
CA GLY A 143 -7.07 8.68 -12.53
C GLY A 143 -7.59 8.28 -13.92
N PRO A 144 -7.03 7.20 -14.48
CA PRO A 144 -7.46 6.70 -15.79
C PRO A 144 -8.87 6.14 -15.74
N LYS A 145 -9.55 6.17 -16.88
CA LYS A 145 -10.91 5.62 -16.98
C LYS A 145 -10.93 4.11 -16.90
N GLU A 146 -9.95 3.46 -17.52
CA GLU A 146 -9.84 2.00 -17.49
C GLU A 146 -8.85 1.60 -16.40
N GLN A 147 -9.29 0.65 -15.56
CA GLN A 147 -8.46 0.14 -14.47
C GLN A 147 -8.62 -1.37 -14.41
N LYS A 148 -7.50 -2.05 -14.26
CA LYS A 148 -7.48 -3.52 -14.23
C LYS A 148 -7.30 -4.01 -12.79
N PRO A 149 -8.04 -5.06 -12.39
CA PRO A 149 -7.94 -5.55 -11.02
C PRO A 149 -6.56 -6.07 -10.67
N SER A 150 -6.19 -5.96 -9.41
CA SER A 150 -4.94 -6.47 -8.89
C SER A 150 -4.87 -8.00 -9.05
N ILE A 151 -3.65 -8.50 -9.27
CA ILE A 151 -3.35 -9.92 -9.32
C ILE A 151 -2.39 -10.21 -8.17
N GLY A 152 -2.75 -11.16 -7.32
CA GLY A 152 -1.91 -11.49 -6.18
C GLY A 152 -2.48 -12.61 -5.33
N CYS A 153 -1.82 -12.86 -4.20
CA CYS A 153 -2.27 -13.85 -3.23
C CYS A 153 -3.38 -13.26 -2.37
N SER A 154 -4.37 -14.06 -2.00
CA SER A 154 -5.43 -13.60 -1.10
C SER A 154 -4.85 -13.17 0.25
N ILE A 155 -5.48 -12.17 0.87
CA ILE A 155 -5.14 -11.76 2.23
C ILE A 155 -5.48 -12.92 3.18
N LYS A 156 -4.56 -13.19 4.12
CA LYS A 156 -4.70 -14.31 5.06
C LYS A 156 -5.45 -13.82 6.29
N TRP A 157 -6.76 -14.02 6.28
CA TRP A 157 -7.64 -13.58 7.36
C TRP A 157 -7.47 -14.43 8.61
N LYS A 158 -7.62 -13.78 9.77
CA LYS A 158 -7.64 -14.50 11.05
C LYS A 158 -8.83 -15.44 11.09
N LYS A 159 -8.60 -16.62 11.63
CA LYS A 159 -9.68 -17.57 11.89
C LYS A 159 -10.46 -17.12 13.12
N THR A 160 -11.77 -17.21 13.02
CA THR A 160 -12.69 -16.89 14.13
C THR A 160 -12.84 -18.07 15.07
#